data_2e7e9edb58edd52bbf6dcf2d7d3e8e46
#
_entry.id   2e7e9edb58edd52bbf6dcf2d7d3e8e46
#
_cell.length_a   1.000
_cell.length_b   1.000
_cell.length_c   1.000
_cell.angle_alpha   90.00
_cell.angle_beta   90.00
_cell.angle_gamma   90.00
#
_symmetry.space_group_name_H-M   'P 1'
#
loop_
_entity.id
_entity.type
_entity.pdbx_description
1 polymer ?
#
loop_
_entity_poly.entity_id
_entity_poly.type
_entity_poly.pdbx_seq_one_letter_code
_entity_poly.pdbx_strand_id
1 'polypeptide(L)'
;MNIAKFILPMACLLAGMAGVASCSDDDNGGGSKKSRNKMAYVTDPAKVAMLRSMTDVEKSGGRLYEINYTADYKLDEMLEAEATTFSQLTGFVAQNLFDIVPSTKLPVSYGAGCSAFAATNSATGDYLMGRNFDFCHRDSTGYIPISAILVRTAPKGRKKSISLVDGYFLGLKQGFYTDGKTDLSILMALPYAPLDGINEDGFAMGVLALDGKPTLQTEPGKKRIGTSVAIRMLLDNASDVDSAIELLKKYNMDMGAFGDNGNYHYFMADAKGNYAIVEYVYPEGSDVPSIMKVLNQNDSMRYVTNFYVAPEMVPTPHGYYSKHGHDRYDTLKVKLPPLNYRVTDEQAMSLLSDVSQSPKPDVLTSFTQWSAVYNLSRKSMVLSILREYGKRYNFTVEKPQK
;
A
#
# COMPACT_ATOMS: atom_id res chain seq x y z
N MET A 1 27.75 -9.18 -2.84
CA MET A 1 27.76 -8.56 -4.17
C MET A 1 27.20 -7.15 -4.01
N ASN A 2 27.95 -6.12 -4.41
CA ASN A 2 27.73 -4.72 -4.02
C ASN A 2 26.44 -4.14 -4.61
N ILE A 3 25.41 -3.93 -3.78
CA ILE A 3 24.15 -3.26 -4.11
C ILE A 3 24.29 -1.72 -4.20
N ALA A 4 25.54 -1.22 -4.05
CA ALA A 4 25.82 0.23 -3.94
C ALA A 4 25.86 1.02 -5.27
N LYS A 5 25.46 0.46 -6.42
CA LYS A 5 25.67 1.11 -7.72
C LYS A 5 24.43 1.57 -8.50
N PHE A 6 23.21 1.52 -7.92
CA PHE A 6 22.01 1.98 -8.64
C PHE A 6 21.18 3.02 -7.86
N ILE A 7 21.83 3.95 -7.18
CA ILE A 7 21.18 5.16 -6.70
C ILE A 7 21.63 6.31 -7.62
N LEU A 8 20.96 6.46 -8.76
CA LEU A 8 21.02 7.72 -9.50
C LEU A 8 19.94 8.65 -8.94
N PRO A 9 20.29 9.86 -8.48
CA PRO A 9 19.33 10.79 -7.93
C PRO A 9 18.49 11.40 -9.07
N MET A 10 17.23 11.03 -9.16
CA MET A 10 16.25 11.65 -10.06
C MET A 10 15.57 12.87 -9.40
N ALA A 11 16.36 13.66 -8.67
CA ALA A 11 15.87 14.83 -7.92
C ALA A 11 16.03 16.16 -8.66
N CYS A 12 16.39 16.20 -9.97
CA CYS A 12 16.73 17.43 -10.67
C CYS A 12 15.93 17.67 -11.95
N LEU A 13 14.59 17.65 -11.91
CA LEU A 13 13.81 18.07 -13.10
C LEU A 13 12.54 18.88 -12.75
N LEU A 14 12.49 19.49 -11.57
CA LEU A 14 11.41 20.42 -11.19
C LEU A 14 11.81 21.89 -11.16
N ALA A 15 12.94 22.26 -11.76
CA ALA A 15 13.38 23.66 -11.86
C ALA A 15 13.29 24.14 -13.32
N GLY A 16 12.10 24.36 -13.82
CA GLY A 16 11.99 24.94 -15.16
C GLY A 16 10.57 25.02 -15.70
N MET A 17 9.69 25.76 -15.04
CA MET A 17 8.53 26.42 -15.69
C MET A 17 8.07 27.59 -14.83
N ALA A 18 8.79 28.71 -14.95
CA ALA A 18 8.24 30.01 -14.65
C ALA A 18 7.61 30.56 -15.95
N GLY A 19 6.33 30.90 -15.90
CA GLY A 19 5.68 31.69 -16.91
C GLY A 19 4.51 31.02 -17.61
N VAL A 20 3.30 31.29 -17.16
CA VAL A 20 2.21 31.94 -17.93
C VAL A 20 1.08 32.37 -16.98
N ALA A 21 0.79 33.67 -17.09
CA ALA A 21 -0.47 34.40 -16.85
C ALA A 21 -1.25 34.25 -15.54
N SER A 22 -1.14 35.27 -14.75
CA SER A 22 -2.03 35.81 -13.73
C SER A 22 -3.47 35.96 -14.23
N CYS A 23 -4.43 35.43 -13.47
CA CYS A 23 -5.73 36.06 -13.30
C CYS A 23 -5.83 36.50 -11.84
N SER A 24 -5.93 37.81 -11.66
CA SER A 24 -6.11 38.49 -10.39
C SER A 24 -7.53 38.31 -9.89
N ASP A 25 -7.69 37.78 -8.66
CA ASP A 25 -8.85 38.10 -7.83
C ASP A 25 -8.33 38.87 -6.62
N ASP A 26 -8.68 40.16 -6.60
CA ASP A 26 -8.48 41.08 -5.50
C ASP A 26 -9.40 40.68 -4.33
N ASP A 27 -8.82 40.30 -3.21
CA ASP A 27 -9.49 40.37 -1.92
C ASP A 27 -8.52 40.84 -0.84
N ASN A 28 -8.80 42.06 -0.38
CA ASN A 28 -8.07 42.82 0.62
C ASN A 28 -8.37 42.27 2.03
N GLY A 29 -7.39 41.63 2.67
CA GLY A 29 -7.44 41.24 4.08
C GLY A 29 -6.06 40.85 4.57
N GLY A 30 -5.43 41.73 5.35
CA GLY A 30 -4.08 41.59 5.88
C GLY A 30 -3.94 40.42 6.87
N GLY A 31 -3.59 39.26 6.39
CA GLY A 31 -3.09 38.10 7.09
C GLY A 31 -2.21 37.36 6.10
N SER A 32 -1.04 36.85 6.53
CA SER A 32 -0.14 36.04 5.71
C SER A 32 -0.92 34.93 5.03
N LYS A 33 -1.34 35.12 3.77
CA LYS A 33 -2.02 34.08 2.97
C LYS A 33 -1.00 32.97 2.74
N LYS A 34 -1.07 31.87 3.51
CA LYS A 34 -0.38 30.62 3.12
C LYS A 34 -0.84 30.30 1.70
N SER A 35 0.11 30.29 0.76
CA SER A 35 -0.15 29.94 -0.63
C SER A 35 -0.85 28.57 -0.68
N ARG A 36 -2.04 28.51 -1.30
CA ARG A 36 -2.74 27.24 -1.49
C ARG A 36 -2.01 26.42 -2.54
N ASN A 37 -1.84 25.11 -2.29
CA ASN A 37 -1.31 24.18 -3.29
C ASN A 37 -2.14 24.21 -4.58
N LYS A 38 -1.47 24.10 -5.71
CA LYS A 38 -2.09 24.08 -7.04
C LYS A 38 -2.80 22.75 -7.30
N MET A 39 -3.70 22.78 -8.27
CA MET A 39 -4.32 21.61 -8.93
C MET A 39 -4.32 21.91 -10.43
N ALA A 40 -3.14 21.77 -11.06
CA ALA A 40 -2.94 22.23 -12.44
C ALA A 40 -3.71 21.35 -13.46
N TYR A 41 -4.01 20.12 -13.09
CA TYR A 41 -4.59 19.12 -13.99
C TYR A 41 -5.99 18.67 -13.58
N VAL A 42 -6.56 19.22 -12.51
CA VAL A 42 -7.91 18.92 -12.01
C VAL A 42 -8.68 20.23 -11.89
N THR A 43 -9.70 20.39 -12.74
CA THR A 43 -10.54 21.59 -12.83
C THR A 43 -12.02 21.31 -12.53
N ASP A 44 -12.45 20.05 -12.59
CA ASP A 44 -13.80 19.66 -12.21
C ASP A 44 -14.09 20.05 -10.74
N PRO A 45 -15.14 20.84 -10.46
CA PRO A 45 -15.39 21.35 -9.12
C PRO A 45 -15.60 20.25 -8.06
N ALA A 46 -16.19 19.10 -8.42
CA ALA A 46 -16.41 17.99 -7.48
C ALA A 46 -15.09 17.29 -7.13
N LYS A 47 -14.22 17.06 -8.11
CA LYS A 47 -12.87 16.53 -7.89
C LYS A 47 -12.02 17.50 -7.07
N VAL A 48 -12.05 18.80 -7.38
CA VAL A 48 -11.35 19.83 -6.60
C VAL A 48 -11.84 19.84 -5.16
N ALA A 49 -13.16 19.83 -4.92
CA ALA A 49 -13.73 19.80 -3.58
C ALA A 49 -13.31 18.52 -2.83
N MET A 50 -13.33 17.36 -3.49
CA MET A 50 -12.85 16.09 -2.94
C MET A 50 -11.38 16.19 -2.50
N LEU A 51 -10.49 16.64 -3.38
CA LEU A 51 -9.06 16.76 -3.06
C LEU A 51 -8.82 17.78 -1.93
N ARG A 52 -9.62 18.88 -1.88
CA ARG A 52 -9.58 19.87 -0.79
C ARG A 52 -10.18 19.37 0.52
N SER A 53 -10.90 18.26 0.55
CA SER A 53 -11.48 17.67 1.76
C SER A 53 -10.49 16.81 2.56
N MET A 54 -9.27 16.58 2.05
CA MET A 54 -8.23 15.84 2.78
C MET A 54 -7.95 16.54 4.13
N THR A 55 -7.85 15.72 5.18
CA THR A 55 -7.61 16.22 6.55
C THR A 55 -6.33 15.65 7.13
N ASP A 56 -5.57 16.47 7.84
CA ASP A 56 -4.48 16.01 8.70
C ASP A 56 -5.08 15.40 9.98
N VAL A 57 -4.94 14.10 10.13
CA VAL A 57 -5.53 13.34 11.26
C VAL A 57 -4.93 13.80 12.59
N GLU A 58 -3.67 14.19 12.59
CA GLU A 58 -2.97 14.67 13.79
C GLU A 58 -3.19 16.16 14.06
N LYS A 59 -3.78 16.89 13.13
CA LYS A 59 -3.97 18.35 13.14
C LYS A 59 -2.66 19.15 13.21
N SER A 60 -1.53 18.50 13.01
CA SER A 60 -0.20 19.09 12.98
C SER A 60 0.82 18.14 12.36
N GLY A 61 1.78 18.70 11.63
CA GLY A 61 2.93 17.95 11.14
C GLY A 61 2.73 17.19 9.84
N GLY A 62 1.49 16.92 9.41
CA GLY A 62 1.20 16.28 8.12
C GLY A 62 1.80 14.90 7.95
N ARG A 63 1.86 14.08 9.01
CA ARG A 63 2.39 12.71 8.97
C ARG A 63 1.35 11.69 8.54
N LEU A 64 0.08 11.94 8.89
CA LEU A 64 -1.06 11.07 8.55
C LEU A 64 -2.21 11.92 8.02
N TYR A 65 -2.58 11.66 6.78
CA TYR A 65 -3.76 12.28 6.16
C TYR A 65 -4.88 11.28 5.96
N GLU A 66 -6.12 11.77 5.92
CA GLU A 66 -7.32 11.02 5.55
C GLU A 66 -8.06 11.75 4.42
N ILE A 67 -8.49 11.00 3.40
CA ILE A 67 -9.32 11.49 2.31
C ILE A 67 -10.51 10.58 2.04
N ASN A 68 -11.70 11.18 1.81
CA ASN A 68 -12.83 10.48 1.20
C ASN A 68 -12.72 10.65 -0.32
N TYR A 69 -12.29 9.60 -1.00
CA TYR A 69 -12.16 9.60 -2.45
C TYR A 69 -13.51 9.25 -3.08
N THR A 70 -14.21 10.24 -3.61
CA THR A 70 -15.58 10.13 -4.14
C THR A 70 -15.65 10.14 -5.67
N ALA A 71 -14.56 10.48 -6.36
CA ALA A 71 -14.52 10.45 -7.81
C ALA A 71 -14.48 9.00 -8.32
N ASP A 72 -15.06 8.77 -9.50
CA ASP A 72 -14.89 7.50 -10.21
C ASP A 72 -13.44 7.37 -10.67
N TYR A 73 -12.75 6.34 -10.22
CA TYR A 73 -11.35 6.05 -10.59
C TYR A 73 -11.22 5.04 -11.73
N LYS A 74 -12.33 4.70 -12.41
CA LYS A 74 -12.31 3.95 -13.67
C LYS A 74 -11.63 2.58 -13.56
N LEU A 75 -11.99 1.77 -12.53
CA LEU A 75 -11.31 0.49 -12.32
C LEU A 75 -11.49 -0.49 -13.49
N ASP A 76 -12.68 -0.54 -14.11
CA ASP A 76 -12.91 -1.45 -15.24
C ASP A 76 -12.02 -1.07 -16.42
N GLU A 77 -11.95 0.21 -16.72
CA GLU A 77 -11.09 0.73 -17.79
C GLU A 77 -9.60 0.51 -17.48
N MET A 78 -9.19 0.60 -16.21
CA MET A 78 -7.82 0.27 -15.79
C MET A 78 -7.51 -1.21 -16.01
N LEU A 79 -8.44 -2.10 -15.67
CA LEU A 79 -8.29 -3.55 -15.87
C LEU A 79 -8.28 -3.90 -17.38
N GLU A 80 -9.06 -3.19 -18.20
CA GLU A 80 -9.03 -3.32 -19.65
C GLU A 80 -7.72 -2.81 -20.27
N ALA A 81 -7.14 -1.75 -19.72
CA ALA A 81 -5.91 -1.15 -20.21
C ALA A 81 -4.65 -1.99 -19.92
N GLU A 82 -4.76 -3.01 -19.06
CA GLU A 82 -3.63 -3.87 -18.64
C GLU A 82 -2.39 -3.06 -18.23
N ALA A 83 -2.61 -1.98 -17.47
CA ALA A 83 -1.53 -1.09 -17.04
C ALA A 83 -0.73 -1.76 -15.90
N THR A 84 0.37 -2.42 -16.24
CA THR A 84 1.21 -3.17 -15.30
C THR A 84 2.54 -2.48 -15.02
N THR A 85 2.98 -1.57 -15.88
CA THR A 85 4.16 -0.76 -15.61
C THR A 85 3.78 0.58 -14.98
N PHE A 86 4.72 1.14 -14.24
CA PHE A 86 4.52 2.45 -13.63
C PHE A 86 4.17 3.54 -14.66
N SER A 87 4.84 3.54 -15.82
CA SER A 87 4.56 4.50 -16.90
C SER A 87 3.14 4.34 -17.46
N GLN A 88 2.62 3.10 -17.55
CA GLN A 88 1.27 2.83 -18.01
C GLN A 88 0.23 3.27 -16.95
N LEU A 89 0.47 2.98 -15.66
CA LEU A 89 -0.39 3.42 -14.54
C LEU A 89 -0.52 4.94 -14.50
N THR A 90 0.60 5.66 -14.53
CA THR A 90 0.60 7.12 -14.50
C THR A 90 0.01 7.72 -15.79
N GLY A 91 0.25 7.08 -16.92
CA GLY A 91 -0.36 7.45 -18.19
C GLY A 91 -1.89 7.30 -18.17
N PHE A 92 -2.38 6.18 -17.61
CA PHE A 92 -3.81 5.96 -17.44
C PHE A 92 -4.45 7.02 -16.52
N VAL A 93 -3.86 7.29 -15.37
CA VAL A 93 -4.33 8.31 -14.43
C VAL A 93 -4.40 9.67 -15.11
N ALA A 94 -3.34 10.05 -15.82
CA ALA A 94 -3.28 11.33 -16.51
C ALA A 94 -4.35 11.47 -17.63
N GLN A 95 -4.62 10.40 -18.36
CA GLN A 95 -5.57 10.41 -19.49
C GLN A 95 -7.04 10.26 -19.05
N ASN A 96 -7.30 9.56 -17.94
CA ASN A 96 -8.66 9.18 -17.56
C ASN A 96 -9.17 9.86 -16.30
N LEU A 97 -8.29 10.30 -15.39
CA LEU A 97 -8.67 10.89 -14.11
C LEU A 97 -8.40 12.39 -14.02
N PHE A 98 -7.42 12.90 -14.77
CA PHE A 98 -7.19 14.36 -14.88
C PHE A 98 -8.17 14.97 -15.89
N ASP A 99 -8.46 16.23 -15.71
CA ASP A 99 -9.27 17.02 -16.65
C ASP A 99 -8.38 17.69 -17.72
N ILE A 100 -7.09 17.85 -17.41
CA ILE A 100 -6.06 18.36 -18.34
C ILE A 100 -4.91 17.35 -18.35
N VAL A 101 -4.58 16.80 -19.50
CA VAL A 101 -3.50 15.81 -19.65
C VAL A 101 -2.14 16.51 -19.56
N PRO A 102 -1.26 16.14 -18.62
CA PRO A 102 0.07 16.74 -18.49
C PRO A 102 0.98 16.32 -19.66
N SER A 103 1.87 17.22 -20.06
CA SER A 103 2.88 16.96 -21.08
C SER A 103 4.09 16.15 -20.57
N THR A 104 4.20 15.95 -19.26
CA THR A 104 5.32 15.27 -18.59
C THR A 104 4.86 14.05 -17.80
N LYS A 105 5.72 13.01 -17.69
CA LYS A 105 5.43 11.80 -16.91
C LYS A 105 5.50 12.09 -15.41
N LEU A 106 4.63 11.44 -14.65
CA LEU A 106 4.60 11.53 -13.19
C LEU A 106 5.70 10.65 -12.57
N PRO A 107 6.36 11.08 -11.46
CA PRO A 107 7.41 10.30 -10.81
C PRO A 107 6.81 9.25 -9.86
N VAL A 108 7.43 8.06 -9.74
CA VAL A 108 7.19 7.09 -8.64
C VAL A 108 8.29 6.02 -8.52
N SER A 109 8.45 5.46 -7.31
CA SER A 109 9.45 4.46 -6.95
C SER A 109 8.88 3.48 -5.90
N TYR A 110 9.34 2.22 -5.87
CA TYR A 110 8.90 1.21 -4.90
C TYR A 110 10.04 0.36 -4.33
N GLY A 111 9.85 -0.09 -3.09
CA GLY A 111 10.65 -1.07 -2.38
C GLY A 111 10.15 -1.16 -0.94
N ALA A 112 9.89 -2.36 -0.37
CA ALA A 112 9.31 -2.48 0.96
C ALA A 112 9.79 -3.72 1.73
N GLY A 113 9.91 -3.58 3.05
CA GLY A 113 9.93 -4.65 4.02
C GLY A 113 8.55 -4.78 4.69
N CYS A 114 8.21 -5.92 5.26
CA CYS A 114 6.87 -6.10 5.82
C CYS A 114 6.77 -7.28 6.80
N SER A 115 5.73 -7.27 7.63
CA SER A 115 5.28 -8.42 8.43
C SER A 115 3.76 -8.46 8.44
N ALA A 116 3.16 -9.66 8.41
CA ALA A 116 1.73 -9.82 8.59
C ALA A 116 1.40 -11.09 9.37
N PHE A 117 0.25 -11.10 10.06
CA PHE A 117 -0.27 -12.28 10.74
C PHE A 117 -1.80 -12.24 10.84
N ALA A 118 -2.41 -13.44 10.99
CA ALA A 118 -3.82 -13.62 11.32
C ALA A 118 -3.98 -14.19 12.73
N ALA A 119 -4.96 -13.67 13.48
CA ALA A 119 -5.26 -14.08 14.84
C ALA A 119 -6.76 -13.97 15.14
N THR A 120 -7.17 -14.47 16.31
CA THR A 120 -8.52 -14.28 16.85
C THR A 120 -8.44 -13.46 18.13
N ASN A 121 -9.32 -12.46 18.29
CA ASN A 121 -9.37 -11.70 19.52
C ASN A 121 -9.79 -12.60 20.69
N SER A 122 -8.93 -12.71 21.71
CA SER A 122 -9.14 -13.61 22.84
C SER A 122 -10.32 -13.22 23.73
N ALA A 123 -10.68 -11.93 23.73
CA ALA A 123 -11.76 -11.39 24.55
C ALA A 123 -13.13 -11.41 23.84
N THR A 124 -13.15 -11.17 22.51
CA THR A 124 -14.39 -10.97 21.75
C THR A 124 -14.69 -12.06 20.75
N GLY A 125 -13.68 -12.85 20.35
CA GLY A 125 -13.80 -13.83 19.27
C GLY A 125 -13.69 -13.23 17.86
N ASP A 126 -13.50 -11.92 17.73
CA ASP A 126 -13.33 -11.25 16.44
C ASP A 126 -12.07 -11.74 15.72
N TYR A 127 -12.10 -11.84 14.40
CA TYR A 127 -10.93 -12.16 13.60
C TYR A 127 -10.10 -10.92 13.34
N LEU A 128 -8.77 -11.07 13.45
CA LEU A 128 -7.80 -9.98 13.34
C LEU A 128 -6.76 -10.27 12.28
N MET A 129 -6.30 -9.22 11.59
CA MET A 129 -5.10 -9.23 10.78
C MET A 129 -4.15 -8.13 11.28
N GLY A 130 -2.92 -8.51 11.66
CA GLY A 130 -1.85 -7.57 11.99
C GLY A 130 -0.93 -7.34 10.79
N ARG A 131 -0.47 -6.10 10.60
CA ARG A 131 0.37 -5.69 9.44
C ARG A 131 1.35 -4.60 9.83
N ASN A 132 2.65 -4.81 9.57
CA ASN A 132 3.67 -3.77 9.53
C ASN A 132 4.08 -3.48 8.08
N PHE A 133 4.09 -2.21 7.70
CA PHE A 133 4.74 -1.73 6.50
C PHE A 133 6.07 -1.09 6.86
N ASP A 134 7.15 -1.65 6.34
CA ASP A 134 8.50 -1.20 6.62
C ASP A 134 9.14 -0.68 5.33
N PHE A 135 9.53 0.57 5.34
CA PHE A 135 10.27 1.20 4.24
C PHE A 135 11.07 2.40 4.75
N CYS A 136 12.33 2.50 4.39
CA CYS A 136 13.16 3.64 4.75
C CYS A 136 13.26 4.64 3.59
N HIS A 137 12.50 5.72 3.66
CA HIS A 137 12.54 6.77 2.65
C HIS A 137 13.86 7.54 2.74
N ARG A 138 14.56 7.64 1.62
CA ARG A 138 15.87 8.31 1.57
C ARG A 138 16.09 9.01 0.24
N ASP A 139 16.85 10.09 0.30
CA ASP A 139 17.48 10.71 -0.85
C ASP A 139 18.99 10.88 -0.59
N SER A 140 19.67 11.68 -1.41
CA SER A 140 21.08 11.98 -1.25
C SER A 140 21.43 12.72 0.05
N THR A 141 20.43 13.30 0.74
CA THR A 141 20.59 14.05 1.99
C THR A 141 20.32 13.21 3.25
N GLY A 142 19.79 11.99 3.10
CA GLY A 142 19.48 11.08 4.19
C GLY A 142 18.01 10.66 4.24
N TYR A 143 17.46 10.46 5.46
CA TYR A 143 16.07 10.09 5.67
C TYR A 143 15.13 11.24 5.30
N ILE A 144 14.08 10.93 4.55
CA ILE A 144 13.03 11.86 4.16
C ILE A 144 11.75 11.49 4.92
N PRO A 145 11.19 12.39 5.73
CA PRO A 145 9.87 12.15 6.33
C PRO A 145 8.78 12.20 5.25
N ILE A 146 7.91 11.20 5.27
CA ILE A 146 6.82 11.01 4.31
C ILE A 146 5.48 10.92 5.05
N SER A 147 4.40 11.29 4.37
CA SER A 147 3.06 11.14 4.89
C SER A 147 2.48 9.78 4.55
N ALA A 148 1.88 9.11 5.53
CA ALA A 148 0.91 8.06 5.29
C ALA A 148 -0.45 8.67 4.94
N ILE A 149 -1.20 8.04 4.02
CA ILE A 149 -2.50 8.55 3.59
C ILE A 149 -3.53 7.41 3.70
N LEU A 150 -4.55 7.62 4.54
CA LEU A 150 -5.73 6.78 4.59
C LEU A 150 -6.70 7.22 3.49
N VAL A 151 -7.01 6.30 2.59
CA VAL A 151 -7.92 6.53 1.47
C VAL A 151 -9.20 5.74 1.71
N ARG A 152 -10.33 6.45 1.79
CA ARG A 152 -11.66 5.85 1.81
C ARG A 152 -12.24 5.85 0.42
N THR A 153 -12.73 4.71 -0.05
CA THR A 153 -13.43 4.60 -1.33
C THR A 153 -14.82 4.00 -1.11
N ALA A 154 -15.78 4.45 -1.90
CA ALA A 154 -17.15 3.92 -1.96
C ALA A 154 -17.64 3.94 -3.41
N PRO A 155 -17.02 3.12 -4.29
CA PRO A 155 -17.33 3.13 -5.71
C PRO A 155 -18.73 2.55 -5.96
N LYS A 156 -19.45 3.08 -6.94
CA LYS A 156 -20.79 2.62 -7.28
C LYS A 156 -20.79 1.14 -7.71
N GLY A 157 -21.61 0.33 -7.07
CA GLY A 157 -21.75 -1.10 -7.39
C GLY A 157 -20.60 -1.98 -6.92
N ARG A 158 -19.70 -1.45 -6.08
CA ARG A 158 -18.56 -2.15 -5.51
C ARG A 158 -18.49 -1.92 -4.00
N LYS A 159 -17.59 -2.62 -3.33
CA LYS A 159 -17.45 -2.56 -1.88
C LYS A 159 -16.75 -1.27 -1.45
N LYS A 160 -17.24 -0.70 -0.35
CA LYS A 160 -16.54 0.36 0.36
C LYS A 160 -15.28 -0.20 1.00
N SER A 161 -14.23 0.61 1.06
CA SER A 161 -12.99 0.20 1.72
C SER A 161 -12.23 1.37 2.34
N ILE A 162 -11.31 1.05 3.24
CA ILE A 162 -10.22 1.90 3.67
C ILE A 162 -8.90 1.22 3.30
N SER A 163 -7.97 2.00 2.77
CA SER A 163 -6.63 1.52 2.40
C SER A 163 -5.57 2.52 2.81
N LEU A 164 -4.34 2.04 3.02
CA LEU A 164 -3.19 2.87 3.34
C LEU A 164 -2.28 3.00 2.12
N VAL A 165 -1.87 4.23 1.87
CA VAL A 165 -0.95 4.64 0.81
C VAL A 165 0.25 5.33 1.43
N ASP A 166 1.44 4.99 0.96
CA ASP A 166 2.66 5.71 1.28
C ASP A 166 2.85 6.85 0.27
N GLY A 167 2.86 8.08 0.75
CA GLY A 167 3.02 9.27 -0.08
C GLY A 167 4.31 9.29 -0.91
N TYR A 168 5.35 8.58 -0.47
CA TYR A 168 6.62 8.44 -1.19
C TYR A 168 6.41 7.96 -2.62
N PHE A 169 5.52 6.99 -2.81
CA PHE A 169 5.23 6.41 -4.12
C PHE A 169 4.53 7.36 -5.09
N LEU A 170 3.97 8.44 -4.58
CA LEU A 170 3.40 9.52 -5.36
C LEU A 170 4.29 10.77 -5.38
N GLY A 171 5.55 10.67 -4.91
CA GLY A 171 6.48 11.79 -4.82
C GLY A 171 6.11 12.82 -3.76
N LEU A 172 5.26 12.46 -2.80
CA LEU A 172 4.77 13.35 -1.75
C LEU A 172 5.69 13.25 -0.53
N LYS A 173 6.09 14.40 0.02
CA LYS A 173 6.84 14.51 1.28
C LYS A 173 5.90 14.82 2.44
N GLN A 174 6.38 14.69 3.66
CA GLN A 174 5.61 15.11 4.84
C GLN A 174 5.19 16.57 4.73
N GLY A 175 3.94 16.87 5.05
CA GLY A 175 3.39 18.22 4.98
C GLY A 175 3.06 18.73 3.57
N PHE A 176 3.15 17.87 2.55
CA PHE A 176 2.91 18.22 1.13
C PHE A 176 1.60 18.97 0.89
N TYR A 177 0.58 18.71 1.69
CA TYR A 177 -0.78 19.25 1.50
C TYR A 177 -0.88 20.76 1.75
N THR A 178 0.07 21.32 2.51
CA THR A 178 0.08 22.75 2.91
C THR A 178 1.40 23.44 2.60
N ASP A 179 2.26 22.85 1.76
CA ASP A 179 3.58 23.39 1.44
C ASP A 179 3.55 24.55 0.41
N GLY A 180 2.39 24.77 -0.24
CA GLY A 180 2.21 25.79 -1.27
C GLY A 180 2.90 25.49 -2.60
N LYS A 181 3.50 24.31 -2.76
CA LYS A 181 4.35 23.90 -3.91
C LYS A 181 3.84 22.69 -4.63
N THR A 182 3.42 21.64 -3.88
CA THR A 182 2.96 20.37 -4.43
C THR A 182 1.70 20.56 -5.26
N ASP A 183 1.66 20.00 -6.47
CA ASP A 183 0.44 19.91 -7.27
C ASP A 183 -0.42 18.75 -6.77
N LEU A 184 -1.57 19.09 -6.19
CA LEU A 184 -2.47 18.11 -5.58
C LEU A 184 -3.23 17.25 -6.61
N SER A 185 -3.13 17.53 -7.91
CA SER A 185 -3.73 16.67 -8.94
C SER A 185 -3.22 15.23 -8.88
N ILE A 186 -1.98 15.02 -8.40
CA ILE A 186 -1.39 13.68 -8.21
C ILE A 186 -2.23 12.79 -7.27
N LEU A 187 -2.99 13.38 -6.35
CA LEU A 187 -3.85 12.65 -5.42
C LEU A 187 -4.98 11.88 -6.12
N MET A 188 -5.26 12.20 -7.39
CA MET A 188 -6.18 11.39 -8.21
C MET A 188 -5.68 9.96 -8.42
N ALA A 189 -4.38 9.70 -8.25
CA ALA A 189 -3.78 8.37 -8.34
C ALA A 189 -3.94 7.51 -7.07
N LEU A 190 -4.39 8.08 -5.94
CA LEU A 190 -4.47 7.40 -4.65
C LEU A 190 -5.17 6.02 -4.68
N PRO A 191 -6.30 5.81 -5.41
CA PRO A 191 -6.92 4.50 -5.48
C PRO A 191 -6.02 3.40 -6.06
N TYR A 192 -5.01 3.75 -6.84
CA TYR A 192 -4.08 2.84 -7.50
C TYR A 192 -2.73 2.70 -6.82
N ALA A 193 -2.59 3.23 -5.60
CA ALA A 193 -1.38 3.13 -4.79
C ALA A 193 -1.57 2.46 -3.41
N PRO A 194 -2.59 1.59 -3.17
CA PRO A 194 -2.76 0.95 -1.88
C PRO A 194 -1.65 -0.09 -1.63
N LEU A 195 -1.23 -0.22 -0.38
CA LEU A 195 -0.29 -1.24 0.09
C LEU A 195 -0.95 -2.28 0.98
N ASP A 196 -2.00 -1.88 1.66
CA ASP A 196 -2.89 -2.72 2.46
C ASP A 196 -4.26 -2.04 2.64
N GLY A 197 -5.24 -2.79 3.16
CA GLY A 197 -6.57 -2.25 3.43
C GLY A 197 -7.58 -3.30 3.86
N ILE A 198 -8.79 -2.82 4.18
CA ILE A 198 -9.95 -3.63 4.55
C ILE A 198 -11.21 -3.07 3.88
N ASN A 199 -12.11 -3.95 3.47
CA ASN A 199 -13.40 -3.56 2.90
C ASN A 199 -14.60 -3.81 3.84
N GLU A 200 -15.80 -3.43 3.41
CA GLU A 200 -17.04 -3.49 4.19
C GLU A 200 -17.52 -4.92 4.49
N ASP A 201 -17.02 -5.94 3.81
CA ASP A 201 -17.31 -7.34 4.13
C ASP A 201 -16.31 -7.90 5.17
N GLY A 202 -15.27 -7.15 5.51
CA GLY A 202 -14.22 -7.57 6.43
C GLY A 202 -13.13 -8.40 5.76
N PHE A 203 -13.03 -8.38 4.44
CA PHE A 203 -11.86 -8.86 3.73
C PHE A 203 -10.74 -7.83 3.84
N ALA A 204 -9.58 -8.25 4.34
CA ALA A 204 -8.37 -7.42 4.43
C ALA A 204 -7.20 -8.10 3.74
N MET A 205 -6.30 -7.27 3.22
CA MET A 205 -5.08 -7.74 2.59
C MET A 205 -3.92 -6.77 2.75
N GLY A 206 -2.71 -7.28 2.61
CA GLY A 206 -1.49 -6.50 2.51
C GLY A 206 -0.49 -7.16 1.57
N VAL A 207 0.31 -6.34 0.90
CA VAL A 207 1.41 -6.80 0.05
C VAL A 207 2.71 -6.79 0.83
N LEU A 208 3.54 -7.83 0.66
CA LEU A 208 4.86 -7.93 1.28
C LEU A 208 5.91 -8.21 0.20
N ALA A 209 7.03 -7.49 0.24
CA ALA A 209 8.10 -7.65 -0.73
C ALA A 209 8.82 -9.00 -0.57
N LEU A 210 9.21 -9.57 -1.69
CA LEU A 210 10.06 -10.75 -1.81
C LEU A 210 11.33 -10.42 -2.58
N ASP A 211 12.43 -11.07 -2.22
CA ASP A 211 13.64 -11.01 -3.02
C ASP A 211 13.48 -11.87 -4.29
N GLY A 212 14.02 -11.41 -5.40
CA GLY A 212 14.03 -12.13 -6.67
C GLY A 212 13.47 -11.32 -7.82
N LYS A 213 13.37 -11.97 -9.00
CA LYS A 213 12.80 -11.34 -10.19
C LYS A 213 11.29 -11.12 -10.03
N PRO A 214 10.74 -10.09 -10.69
CA PRO A 214 9.31 -9.85 -10.71
C PRO A 214 8.54 -11.05 -11.27
N THR A 215 7.41 -11.36 -10.67
CA THR A 215 6.46 -12.33 -11.22
C THR A 215 5.98 -11.88 -12.59
N LEU A 216 5.95 -12.82 -13.54
CA LEU A 216 5.38 -12.62 -14.86
C LEU A 216 4.63 -13.88 -15.32
N GLN A 217 3.31 -13.83 -15.26
CA GLN A 217 2.45 -14.86 -15.83
C GLN A 217 2.07 -14.53 -17.28
N THR A 218 1.93 -15.55 -18.11
CA THR A 218 1.63 -15.42 -19.54
C THR A 218 0.62 -16.46 -20.04
N GLU A 219 -0.34 -16.82 -19.20
CA GLU A 219 -1.39 -17.78 -19.58
C GLU A 219 -2.25 -17.20 -20.71
N PRO A 220 -2.45 -17.94 -21.83
CA PRO A 220 -3.26 -17.48 -22.95
C PRO A 220 -4.70 -17.13 -22.54
N GLY A 221 -5.22 -16.03 -23.06
CA GLY A 221 -6.60 -15.60 -22.85
C GLY A 221 -6.86 -14.83 -21.54
N LYS A 222 -5.88 -14.67 -20.68
CA LYS A 222 -6.00 -13.85 -19.47
C LYS A 222 -5.35 -12.48 -19.67
N LYS A 223 -6.02 -11.43 -19.17
CA LYS A 223 -5.47 -10.07 -19.11
C LYS A 223 -4.41 -9.97 -18.04
N ARG A 224 -3.47 -9.03 -18.19
CA ARG A 224 -2.45 -8.76 -17.18
C ARG A 224 -2.97 -7.80 -16.11
N ILE A 225 -2.46 -7.98 -14.89
CA ILE A 225 -2.74 -7.09 -13.76
C ILE A 225 -1.46 -6.83 -12.95
N GLY A 226 -1.19 -5.56 -12.66
CA GLY A 226 -0.09 -5.16 -11.79
C GLY A 226 -0.46 -5.23 -10.30
N THR A 227 0.55 -5.28 -9.43
CA THR A 227 0.40 -5.47 -7.98
C THR A 227 -0.59 -4.52 -7.32
N SER A 228 -0.47 -3.21 -7.53
CA SER A 228 -1.31 -2.21 -6.85
C SER A 228 -2.75 -2.18 -7.40
N VAL A 229 -2.91 -2.44 -8.71
CA VAL A 229 -4.22 -2.58 -9.33
C VAL A 229 -4.93 -3.82 -8.80
N ALA A 230 -4.19 -4.92 -8.59
CA ALA A 230 -4.74 -6.14 -7.98
C ALA A 230 -5.26 -5.88 -6.55
N ILE A 231 -4.52 -5.12 -5.71
CA ILE A 231 -4.99 -4.75 -4.38
C ILE A 231 -6.29 -3.95 -4.47
N ARG A 232 -6.37 -2.96 -5.37
CA ARG A 232 -7.59 -2.17 -5.56
C ARG A 232 -8.75 -3.03 -6.04
N MET A 233 -8.52 -3.88 -7.03
CA MET A 233 -9.52 -4.81 -7.55
C MET A 233 -10.08 -5.73 -6.45
N LEU A 234 -9.20 -6.28 -5.60
CA LEU A 234 -9.62 -7.18 -4.52
C LEU A 234 -10.41 -6.44 -3.45
N LEU A 235 -9.96 -5.27 -3.01
CA LEU A 235 -10.69 -4.47 -2.01
C LEU A 235 -12.08 -4.05 -2.51
N ASP A 236 -12.26 -3.84 -3.82
CA ASP A 236 -13.53 -3.44 -4.40
C ASP A 236 -14.49 -4.60 -4.65
N ASN A 237 -14.00 -5.83 -4.82
CA ASN A 237 -14.84 -6.93 -5.32
C ASN A 237 -14.83 -8.19 -4.43
N ALA A 238 -13.77 -8.47 -3.68
CA ALA A 238 -13.69 -9.68 -2.87
C ALA A 238 -14.55 -9.57 -1.60
N SER A 239 -15.33 -10.61 -1.31
CA SER A 239 -16.11 -10.70 -0.05
C SER A 239 -15.35 -11.42 1.05
N ASP A 240 -14.41 -12.28 0.65
CA ASP A 240 -13.64 -13.18 1.52
C ASP A 240 -12.37 -13.64 0.80
N VAL A 241 -11.56 -14.45 1.49
CA VAL A 241 -10.30 -14.99 0.97
C VAL A 241 -10.53 -15.86 -0.27
N ASP A 242 -11.55 -16.69 -0.28
CA ASP A 242 -11.82 -17.58 -1.42
C ASP A 242 -12.18 -16.80 -2.68
N SER A 243 -13.07 -15.82 -2.56
CA SER A 243 -13.44 -14.96 -3.69
C SER A 243 -12.26 -14.11 -4.18
N ALA A 244 -11.35 -13.69 -3.30
CA ALA A 244 -10.13 -12.98 -3.68
C ALA A 244 -9.20 -13.88 -4.51
N ILE A 245 -9.01 -15.12 -4.11
CA ILE A 245 -8.21 -16.11 -4.85
C ILE A 245 -8.80 -16.35 -6.24
N GLU A 246 -10.11 -16.53 -6.34
CA GLU A 246 -10.80 -16.74 -7.63
C GLU A 246 -10.72 -15.50 -8.54
N LEU A 247 -10.72 -14.30 -7.98
CA LEU A 247 -10.48 -13.07 -8.74
C LEU A 247 -9.06 -13.01 -9.30
N LEU A 248 -8.03 -13.32 -8.49
CA LEU A 248 -6.63 -13.35 -8.96
C LEU A 248 -6.40 -14.36 -10.07
N LYS A 249 -7.03 -15.54 -10.01
CA LYS A 249 -6.92 -16.58 -11.05
C LYS A 249 -7.41 -16.14 -12.42
N LYS A 250 -8.21 -15.07 -12.52
CA LYS A 250 -8.72 -14.55 -13.80
C LYS A 250 -7.69 -13.73 -14.58
N TYR A 251 -6.58 -13.35 -13.95
CA TYR A 251 -5.57 -12.47 -14.51
C TYR A 251 -4.20 -13.14 -14.54
N ASN A 252 -3.35 -12.65 -15.42
CA ASN A 252 -1.91 -12.86 -15.41
C ASN A 252 -1.27 -11.80 -14.53
N MET A 253 -0.66 -12.22 -13.43
CA MET A 253 0.09 -11.30 -12.57
C MET A 253 1.38 -10.84 -13.26
N ASP A 254 1.58 -9.53 -13.29
CA ASP A 254 2.79 -8.88 -13.78
C ASP A 254 3.27 -7.87 -12.72
N MET A 255 4.34 -8.23 -12.00
CA MET A 255 4.89 -7.43 -10.90
C MET A 255 6.04 -6.52 -11.34
N GLY A 256 6.33 -6.46 -12.63
CA GLY A 256 7.44 -5.69 -13.19
C GLY A 256 7.28 -4.17 -13.16
N ALA A 257 6.20 -3.65 -12.59
CA ALA A 257 5.93 -2.21 -12.53
C ALA A 257 7.08 -1.38 -11.93
N PHE A 258 7.87 -1.96 -11.05
CA PHE A 258 8.86 -1.28 -10.21
C PHE A 258 10.30 -1.72 -10.49
N GLY A 259 10.55 -2.28 -11.66
CA GLY A 259 11.86 -2.70 -12.13
C GLY A 259 12.22 -4.14 -11.73
N ASP A 260 13.45 -4.52 -12.00
CA ASP A 260 13.94 -5.91 -11.98
C ASP A 260 13.97 -6.60 -10.60
N ASN A 261 13.62 -5.89 -9.51
CA ASN A 261 13.68 -6.40 -8.13
C ASN A 261 12.36 -6.23 -7.36
N GLY A 262 11.25 -6.01 -8.06
CA GLY A 262 9.94 -5.77 -7.45
C GLY A 262 9.08 -7.02 -7.43
N ASN A 263 9.36 -7.99 -6.57
CA ASN A 263 8.50 -9.16 -6.39
C ASN A 263 7.76 -9.13 -5.05
N TYR A 264 6.59 -9.76 -4.99
CA TYR A 264 5.71 -9.66 -3.83
C TYR A 264 4.91 -10.93 -3.62
N HIS A 265 4.46 -11.13 -2.37
CA HIS A 265 3.35 -12.00 -2.05
C HIS A 265 2.24 -11.23 -1.34
N TYR A 266 1.03 -11.78 -1.35
CA TYR A 266 -0.13 -11.21 -0.69
C TYR A 266 -0.44 -12.01 0.57
N PHE A 267 -0.67 -11.31 1.68
CA PHE A 267 -1.32 -11.87 2.86
C PHE A 267 -2.76 -11.38 2.89
N MET A 268 -3.70 -12.30 3.04
CA MET A 268 -5.14 -12.02 3.05
C MET A 268 -5.79 -12.68 4.25
N ALA A 269 -6.83 -12.04 4.80
CA ALA A 269 -7.67 -12.59 5.85
C ALA A 269 -9.09 -12.04 5.75
N ASP A 270 -10.08 -12.75 6.31
CA ASP A 270 -11.48 -12.36 6.22
C ASP A 270 -12.25 -12.50 7.55
N ALA A 271 -13.48 -11.95 7.57
CA ALA A 271 -14.38 -11.97 8.72
C ALA A 271 -14.93 -13.37 9.05
N LYS A 272 -14.64 -14.40 8.26
CA LYS A 272 -14.98 -15.81 8.53
C LYS A 272 -13.84 -16.54 9.24
N GLY A 273 -12.67 -15.90 9.39
CA GLY A 273 -11.47 -16.46 9.99
C GLY A 273 -10.56 -17.19 9.01
N ASN A 274 -10.84 -17.13 7.70
CA ASN A 274 -9.94 -17.62 6.69
C ASN A 274 -8.75 -16.68 6.51
N TYR A 275 -7.62 -17.25 6.12
CA TYR A 275 -6.41 -16.53 5.77
C TYR A 275 -5.66 -17.28 4.66
N ALA A 276 -4.90 -16.56 3.86
CA ALA A 276 -4.06 -17.14 2.82
C ALA A 276 -2.84 -16.27 2.54
N ILE A 277 -1.74 -16.93 2.17
CA ILE A 277 -0.60 -16.32 1.50
C ILE A 277 -0.69 -16.72 0.04
N VAL A 278 -0.62 -15.76 -0.87
CA VAL A 278 -0.53 -16.02 -2.31
C VAL A 278 0.86 -15.65 -2.77
N GLU A 279 1.59 -16.64 -3.25
CA GLU A 279 2.94 -16.52 -3.80
C GLU A 279 2.95 -16.96 -5.27
N TYR A 280 3.93 -16.45 -6.01
CA TYR A 280 4.21 -16.91 -7.36
C TYR A 280 5.61 -17.52 -7.37
N VAL A 281 5.68 -18.85 -7.58
CA VAL A 281 6.94 -19.60 -7.49
C VAL A 281 7.55 -19.82 -8.87
N TYR A 282 8.82 -20.20 -8.87
CA TYR A 282 9.59 -20.45 -10.09
C TYR A 282 9.25 -21.80 -10.68
N PRO A 283 8.86 -21.89 -11.98
CA PRO A 283 8.83 -23.17 -12.69
C PRO A 283 10.22 -23.80 -12.76
N GLU A 284 10.29 -25.11 -12.88
CA GLU A 284 11.55 -25.82 -13.07
C GLU A 284 12.33 -25.27 -14.28
N GLY A 285 13.60 -24.92 -14.07
CA GLY A 285 14.47 -24.34 -15.09
C GLY A 285 14.19 -22.87 -15.46
N SER A 286 13.25 -22.23 -14.79
CA SER A 286 12.96 -20.80 -14.99
C SER A 286 13.56 -19.95 -13.87
N ASP A 287 14.01 -18.76 -14.22
CA ASP A 287 14.45 -17.73 -13.28
C ASP A 287 13.42 -16.61 -13.10
N VAL A 288 12.21 -16.80 -13.66
CA VAL A 288 11.05 -15.88 -13.53
C VAL A 288 9.91 -16.62 -12.84
N PRO A 289 9.41 -16.12 -11.70
CA PRO A 289 8.28 -16.72 -10.99
C PRO A 289 6.99 -16.50 -11.78
N SER A 290 6.19 -17.56 -11.93
CA SER A 290 4.94 -17.48 -12.72
C SER A 290 3.85 -18.47 -12.24
N ILE A 291 4.16 -19.40 -11.37
CA ILE A 291 3.19 -20.39 -10.88
C ILE A 291 2.56 -19.86 -9.59
N MET A 292 1.26 -19.55 -9.65
CA MET A 292 0.50 -19.12 -8.47
C MET A 292 0.36 -20.28 -7.47
N LYS A 293 0.74 -20.03 -6.23
CA LYS A 293 0.54 -20.90 -5.07
C LYS A 293 -0.33 -20.21 -4.04
N VAL A 294 -1.30 -20.97 -3.51
CA VAL A 294 -2.17 -20.53 -2.43
C VAL A 294 -1.85 -21.36 -1.21
N LEU A 295 -1.37 -20.72 -0.16
CA LEU A 295 -0.98 -21.32 1.10
C LEU A 295 -1.98 -20.90 2.16
N ASN A 296 -2.85 -21.80 2.54
CA ASN A 296 -3.94 -21.57 3.48
C ASN A 296 -4.16 -22.76 4.41
N GLN A 297 -5.02 -22.56 5.44
CA GLN A 297 -5.51 -23.60 6.34
C GLN A 297 -4.43 -24.39 7.10
N ASN A 298 -3.23 -23.86 7.22
CA ASN A 298 -2.15 -24.41 8.03
C ASN A 298 -1.69 -23.36 9.04
N ASP A 299 -1.67 -23.69 10.32
CA ASP A 299 -1.31 -22.74 11.37
C ASP A 299 0.07 -22.10 11.16
N SER A 300 1.02 -22.81 10.54
CA SER A 300 2.32 -22.24 10.17
C SER A 300 2.25 -21.13 9.10
N MET A 301 1.10 -20.97 8.42
CA MET A 301 0.85 -19.95 7.41
C MET A 301 0.06 -18.75 7.95
N ARG A 302 -0.15 -18.67 9.27
CA ARG A 302 -0.82 -17.52 9.91
C ARG A 302 0.05 -16.29 10.05
N TYR A 303 1.31 -16.35 9.68
CA TYR A 303 2.24 -15.21 9.72
C TYR A 303 3.28 -15.33 8.61
N VAL A 304 3.72 -14.17 8.14
CA VAL A 304 4.66 -14.10 7.02
C VAL A 304 5.47 -12.79 7.08
N THR A 305 6.66 -12.80 6.49
CA THR A 305 7.52 -11.62 6.35
C THR A 305 8.00 -11.45 4.91
N ASN A 306 9.29 -11.43 4.61
CA ASN A 306 9.82 -11.06 3.29
C ASN A 306 10.63 -12.17 2.62
N PHE A 307 10.22 -13.42 2.76
CA PHE A 307 10.78 -14.56 2.05
C PHE A 307 9.67 -15.54 1.67
N TYR A 308 9.93 -16.39 0.68
CA TYR A 308 8.98 -17.40 0.23
C TYR A 308 8.74 -18.48 1.30
N VAL A 309 7.48 -18.79 1.55
CA VAL A 309 7.06 -19.85 2.49
C VAL A 309 6.45 -21.06 1.79
N ALA A 310 6.27 -21.03 0.46
CA ALA A 310 5.87 -22.21 -0.30
C ALA A 310 6.89 -23.35 -0.09
N PRO A 311 6.46 -24.58 0.19
CA PRO A 311 7.36 -25.70 0.56
C PRO A 311 8.52 -25.92 -0.41
N GLU A 312 8.28 -25.81 -1.69
CA GLU A 312 9.29 -25.93 -2.75
C GLU A 312 10.31 -24.79 -2.76
N MET A 313 9.95 -23.63 -2.21
CA MET A 313 10.81 -22.46 -2.15
C MET A 313 11.65 -22.38 -0.88
N VAL A 314 11.20 -23.01 0.21
CA VAL A 314 11.89 -22.98 1.52
C VAL A 314 13.38 -23.36 1.44
N PRO A 315 13.81 -24.43 0.71
CA PRO A 315 15.21 -24.80 0.61
C PRO A 315 16.02 -23.93 -0.38
N THR A 316 15.40 -23.00 -1.08
CA THR A 316 16.07 -22.15 -2.07
C THR A 316 16.67 -20.88 -1.43
N PRO A 317 17.54 -20.14 -2.14
CA PRO A 317 18.03 -18.85 -1.67
C PRO A 317 16.93 -17.79 -1.46
N HIS A 318 15.74 -17.99 -2.00
CA HIS A 318 14.58 -17.08 -1.86
C HIS A 318 13.65 -17.45 -0.69
N GLY A 319 13.82 -18.64 -0.11
CA GLY A 319 13.04 -19.12 1.03
C GLY A 319 13.63 -18.69 2.37
N TYR A 320 13.44 -19.53 3.38
CA TYR A 320 13.86 -19.24 4.76
C TYR A 320 15.33 -18.82 4.89
N TYR A 321 16.21 -19.27 4.04
CA TYR A 321 17.64 -18.95 4.09
C TYR A 321 18.03 -17.62 3.41
N SER A 322 17.07 -16.86 2.85
CA SER A 322 17.31 -15.54 2.24
C SER A 322 17.81 -14.48 3.22
N LYS A 323 17.61 -14.71 4.51
CA LYS A 323 17.87 -13.79 5.65
C LYS A 323 17.00 -12.53 5.70
N HIS A 324 16.15 -12.28 4.72
CA HIS A 324 15.29 -11.11 4.73
C HIS A 324 14.02 -11.37 5.58
N GLY A 325 13.96 -10.74 6.75
CA GLY A 325 12.81 -10.83 7.65
C GLY A 325 12.74 -12.07 8.53
N HIS A 326 13.78 -12.88 8.61
CA HIS A 326 13.85 -14.07 9.47
C HIS A 326 13.62 -13.78 10.94
N ASP A 327 14.33 -12.78 11.47
CA ASP A 327 14.25 -12.35 12.85
C ASP A 327 12.81 -12.01 13.27
N ARG A 328 12.08 -11.35 12.35
CA ARG A 328 10.67 -11.00 12.54
C ARG A 328 9.76 -12.22 12.42
N TYR A 329 10.02 -13.10 11.46
CA TYR A 329 9.30 -14.35 11.29
C TYR A 329 9.47 -15.26 12.51
N ASP A 330 10.71 -15.46 12.99
CA ASP A 330 11.01 -16.29 14.14
C ASP A 330 10.41 -15.71 15.43
N THR A 331 10.34 -14.39 15.55
CA THR A 331 9.64 -13.72 16.66
C THR A 331 8.15 -14.06 16.66
N LEU A 332 7.47 -13.99 15.51
CA LEU A 332 6.06 -14.37 15.40
C LEU A 332 5.85 -15.86 15.64
N LYS A 333 6.73 -16.71 15.11
CA LYS A 333 6.74 -18.16 15.31
C LYS A 333 6.86 -18.59 16.75
N VAL A 334 7.62 -17.84 17.55
CA VAL A 334 7.77 -18.11 18.98
C VAL A 334 6.60 -17.57 19.81
N LYS A 335 6.02 -16.44 19.40
CA LYS A 335 5.03 -15.72 20.23
C LYS A 335 3.57 -16.09 19.94
N LEU A 336 3.19 -16.36 18.69
CA LEU A 336 1.79 -16.61 18.33
C LEU A 336 1.29 -18.03 18.65
N PRO A 337 2.00 -19.12 18.32
CA PRO A 337 1.51 -20.48 18.55
C PRO A 337 1.23 -20.80 20.03
N PRO A 338 2.08 -20.40 21.01
CA PRO A 338 1.79 -20.65 22.43
C PRO A 338 0.49 -20.01 22.92
N LEU A 339 0.02 -18.96 22.25
CA LEU A 339 -1.26 -18.27 22.50
C LEU A 339 -2.42 -18.92 21.72
N ASN A 340 -2.20 -20.03 21.00
CA ASN A 340 -3.15 -20.59 20.06
C ASN A 340 -3.70 -19.55 19.07
N TYR A 341 -2.87 -18.61 18.67
CA TYR A 341 -3.22 -17.45 17.79
C TYR A 341 -4.39 -16.63 18.33
N ARG A 342 -4.55 -16.58 19.67
CA ARG A 342 -5.57 -15.80 20.35
C ARG A 342 -4.92 -14.67 21.15
N VAL A 343 -5.20 -13.44 20.72
CA VAL A 343 -4.58 -12.22 21.27
C VAL A 343 -5.64 -11.13 21.44
N THR A 344 -5.48 -10.23 22.38
CA THR A 344 -6.29 -9.00 22.42
C THR A 344 -5.80 -8.01 21.34
N ASP A 345 -6.59 -6.96 21.05
CA ASP A 345 -6.15 -5.89 20.13
C ASP A 345 -4.82 -5.26 20.60
N GLU A 346 -4.64 -5.09 21.92
CA GLU A 346 -3.41 -4.59 22.52
C GLU A 346 -2.23 -5.54 22.30
N GLN A 347 -2.44 -6.83 22.53
CA GLN A 347 -1.41 -7.85 22.28
C GLN A 347 -1.06 -7.96 20.79
N ALA A 348 -2.05 -7.83 19.90
CA ALA A 348 -1.80 -7.80 18.45
C ALA A 348 -0.91 -6.61 18.07
N MET A 349 -1.18 -5.42 18.59
CA MET A 349 -0.34 -4.25 18.36
C MET A 349 1.04 -4.38 19.03
N SER A 350 1.13 -5.02 20.19
CA SER A 350 2.42 -5.33 20.84
C SER A 350 3.27 -6.29 20.01
N LEU A 351 2.66 -7.32 19.41
CA LEU A 351 3.35 -8.22 18.47
C LEU A 351 3.90 -7.45 17.26
N LEU A 352 3.12 -6.52 16.71
CA LEU A 352 3.59 -5.64 15.63
C LEU A 352 4.76 -4.76 16.10
N SER A 353 4.72 -4.25 17.34
CA SER A 353 5.85 -3.53 17.94
C SER A 353 7.10 -4.38 18.04
N ASP A 354 6.96 -5.65 18.47
CA ASP A 354 8.08 -6.59 18.64
C ASP A 354 8.78 -6.91 17.30
N VAL A 355 8.02 -6.93 16.20
CA VAL A 355 8.54 -7.19 14.86
C VAL A 355 8.70 -5.91 14.02
N SER A 356 8.64 -4.74 14.66
CA SER A 356 8.87 -3.47 13.98
C SER A 356 10.35 -3.21 13.76
N GLN A 357 10.67 -2.44 12.75
CA GLN A 357 12.04 -2.10 12.39
C GLN A 357 12.37 -0.65 12.73
N SER A 358 13.53 -0.45 13.39
CA SER A 358 14.11 0.88 13.59
C SER A 358 14.79 1.38 12.32
N PRO A 359 14.88 2.70 12.10
CA PRO A 359 15.64 3.23 10.98
C PRO A 359 17.10 2.75 11.03
N LYS A 360 17.54 2.12 9.95
CA LYS A 360 18.95 1.73 9.74
C LYS A 360 19.45 2.43 8.48
N PRO A 361 20.51 3.21 8.55
CA PRO A 361 20.98 4.04 7.43
C PRO A 361 21.17 3.30 6.10
N ASP A 362 21.55 2.05 6.12
CA ASP A 362 21.94 1.31 4.92
C ASP A 362 20.93 0.23 4.48
N VAL A 363 19.74 0.16 5.13
CA VAL A 363 18.72 -0.86 4.85
C VAL A 363 17.40 -0.19 4.50
N LEU A 364 17.01 -0.20 3.22
CA LEU A 364 15.77 0.44 2.72
C LEU A 364 14.48 -0.11 3.34
N THR A 365 14.51 -1.34 3.85
CA THR A 365 13.35 -2.00 4.46
C THR A 365 13.30 -1.83 5.97
N SER A 366 14.10 -0.94 6.54
CA SER A 366 14.39 -0.90 7.97
C SER A 366 13.66 0.18 8.75
N PHE A 367 12.52 0.66 8.33
CA PHE A 367 11.76 1.59 9.16
C PHE A 367 10.27 1.32 9.04
N THR A 368 9.65 0.90 10.14
CA THR A 368 8.20 0.69 10.17
C THR A 368 7.48 2.02 10.06
N GLN A 369 6.86 2.27 8.92
CA GLN A 369 6.09 3.48 8.64
C GLN A 369 4.72 3.42 9.33
N TRP A 370 4.09 2.25 9.31
CA TRP A 370 2.88 2.00 10.10
C TRP A 370 2.75 0.56 10.55
N SER A 371 2.01 0.40 11.65
CA SER A 371 1.50 -0.85 12.18
C SER A 371 -0.02 -0.77 12.25
N ALA A 372 -0.72 -1.67 11.59
CA ALA A 372 -2.17 -1.71 11.53
C ALA A 372 -2.69 -3.03 12.08
N VAL A 373 -3.65 -2.97 13.00
CA VAL A 373 -4.48 -4.11 13.43
C VAL A 373 -5.85 -3.92 12.83
N TYR A 374 -6.18 -4.74 11.83
CA TYR A 374 -7.50 -4.81 11.22
C TYR A 374 -8.37 -5.76 12.03
N ASN A 375 -9.51 -5.28 12.52
CA ASN A 375 -10.57 -6.13 13.06
C ASN A 375 -11.55 -6.45 11.93
N LEU A 376 -11.44 -7.66 11.42
CA LEU A 376 -12.17 -8.12 10.23
C LEU A 376 -13.67 -8.26 10.50
N SER A 377 -14.02 -8.71 11.71
CA SER A 377 -15.40 -8.86 12.14
C SER A 377 -16.12 -7.52 12.28
N ARG A 378 -15.42 -6.48 12.78
CA ARG A 378 -15.96 -5.12 12.97
C ARG A 378 -15.68 -4.18 11.81
N LYS A 379 -14.94 -4.60 10.79
CA LYS A 379 -14.56 -3.78 9.63
C LYS A 379 -13.90 -2.47 10.08
N SER A 380 -12.93 -2.60 10.97
CA SER A 380 -12.23 -1.46 11.59
C SER A 380 -10.72 -1.69 11.61
N MET A 381 -9.98 -0.63 11.87
CA MET A 381 -8.53 -0.64 11.94
C MET A 381 -8.06 0.23 13.10
N VAL A 382 -7.11 -0.28 13.87
CA VAL A 382 -6.27 0.49 14.80
C VAL A 382 -4.91 0.69 14.17
N LEU A 383 -4.48 1.93 14.02
CA LEU A 383 -3.25 2.31 13.35
C LEU A 383 -2.28 2.99 14.33
N SER A 384 -0.99 2.64 14.25
CA SER A 384 0.13 3.38 14.83
C SER A 384 1.11 3.73 13.71
N ILE A 385 1.64 4.95 13.67
CA ILE A 385 2.60 5.38 12.67
C ILE A 385 3.99 5.58 13.29
N LEU A 386 5.05 5.38 12.50
CA LEU A 386 6.43 5.67 12.84
C LEU A 386 6.87 5.07 14.19
N ARG A 387 6.31 3.89 14.55
CA ARG A 387 6.58 3.17 15.80
C ARG A 387 6.15 3.92 17.07
N GLU A 388 5.26 4.89 16.98
CA GLU A 388 4.72 5.62 18.13
C GLU A 388 3.56 4.83 18.77
N TYR A 389 3.82 3.64 19.30
CA TYR A 389 2.79 2.71 19.80
C TYR A 389 1.97 3.24 20.98
N GLY A 390 2.39 4.32 21.63
CA GLY A 390 1.60 5.04 22.64
C GLY A 390 0.50 5.92 22.03
N LYS A 391 0.54 6.16 20.71
CA LYS A 391 -0.43 6.97 19.99
C LYS A 391 -1.13 6.12 18.92
N ARG A 392 -2.45 6.06 18.97
CA ARG A 392 -3.25 5.20 18.11
C ARG A 392 -4.40 5.94 17.48
N TYR A 393 -4.70 5.57 16.23
CA TYR A 393 -5.77 6.13 15.44
C TYR A 393 -6.76 5.01 15.11
N ASN A 394 -8.05 5.27 15.31
CA ASN A 394 -9.11 4.30 15.06
C ASN A 394 -9.91 4.71 13.84
N PHE A 395 -10.07 3.77 12.92
CA PHE A 395 -10.85 3.95 11.70
C PHE A 395 -11.84 2.80 11.53
N THR A 396 -12.98 3.08 10.93
CA THR A 396 -13.97 2.08 10.50
C THR A 396 -14.20 2.24 9.01
N VAL A 397 -14.57 1.18 8.31
CA VAL A 397 -14.92 1.27 6.87
C VAL A 397 -16.13 2.19 6.71
N GLU A 398 -17.18 1.96 7.48
CA GLU A 398 -18.28 2.93 7.59
C GLU A 398 -17.87 4.06 8.54
N LYS A 399 -17.99 5.31 8.10
CA LYS A 399 -17.87 6.42 9.07
C LYS A 399 -19.06 6.42 10.01
N PRO A 400 -18.86 6.62 11.32
CA PRO A 400 -19.98 6.88 12.21
C PRO A 400 -20.79 8.08 11.66
N GLN A 401 -22.11 7.91 11.57
CA GLN A 401 -22.98 9.06 11.30
C GLN A 401 -22.81 10.04 12.45
N LYS A 402 -22.51 11.30 12.13
CA LYS A 402 -22.40 12.39 13.12
C LYS A 402 -23.78 12.80 13.60
#